data_8409dc505e674d90d5b46f22d9103bae
#
_entry.id   8409dc505e674d90d5b46f22d9103bae
#
_cell.length_a   1.000
_cell.length_b   1.000
_cell.length_c   1.000
_cell.angle_alpha   90.00
_cell.angle_beta   90.00
_cell.angle_gamma   90.00
#
_symmetry.space_group_name_H-M   'P 1'
#
loop_
_entity.id
_entity.type
_entity.pdbx_description
1 polymer ?
#
loop_
_entity_poly.entity_id
_entity_poly.type
_entity_poly.pdbx_seq_one_letter_code
_entity_poly.pdbx_strand_id
1 'polypeptide(L)'
;FFIMGFCDLVGISVTYAQSQFNWSETQAGFLPSMVFLWFFILSIPAAMAMDKYGRKNLVSVGLLITLIATVIPVVSFNETSCYITFILLGIGNTILQVSLNPLLTNIVNGKQLTSFITGGQFIKAISSFAGPLLVGYFSLKYGSWEKSFYIYTLITSISLVWLFFTK
;
A
#
# COMPACT_ATOMS: atom_id res chain seq x y z
N PHE A 1 2.89 3.80 -8.59
CA PHE A 1 2.65 4.93 -7.67
C PHE A 1 1.26 4.91 -7.05
N PHE A 2 0.18 4.65 -7.80
CA PHE A 2 -1.19 4.65 -7.26
C PHE A 2 -1.34 3.72 -6.03
N ILE A 3 -0.80 2.51 -6.10
CA ILE A 3 -0.85 1.51 -5.02
C ILE A 3 -0.14 1.97 -3.75
N MET A 4 0.90 2.80 -3.88
CA MET A 4 1.61 3.35 -2.71
C MET A 4 0.70 4.23 -1.84
N GLY A 5 -0.33 4.85 -2.42
CA GLY A 5 -1.32 5.63 -1.68
C GLY A 5 -2.25 4.78 -0.80
N PHE A 6 -2.33 3.46 -1.01
CA PHE A 6 -3.16 2.58 -0.18
C PHE A 6 -2.69 2.51 1.28
N CYS A 7 -1.42 2.76 1.52
CA CYS A 7 -0.87 2.80 2.88
C CYS A 7 -1.49 3.94 3.71
N ASP A 8 -1.86 5.03 3.06
CA ASP A 8 -2.42 6.21 3.71
C ASP A 8 -3.86 5.97 4.22
N LEU A 9 -4.49 4.84 3.81
CA LEU A 9 -5.74 4.35 4.39
C LEU A 9 -5.66 4.11 5.90
N VAL A 10 -4.45 3.85 6.42
CA VAL A 10 -4.27 3.58 7.84
C VAL A 10 -4.87 4.68 8.71
N GLY A 11 -4.77 5.94 8.29
CA GLY A 11 -5.30 7.06 9.07
C GLY A 11 -6.80 6.96 9.36
N ILE A 12 -7.61 6.70 8.33
CA ILE A 12 -9.07 6.56 8.51
C ILE A 12 -9.44 5.19 9.08
N SER A 13 -8.68 4.16 8.73
CA SER A 13 -8.93 2.79 9.19
C SER A 13 -8.80 2.65 10.70
N VAL A 14 -7.95 3.45 11.35
CA VAL A 14 -7.84 3.50 12.82
C VAL A 14 -9.19 3.76 13.46
N THR A 15 -9.91 4.80 13.01
CA THR A 15 -11.21 5.19 13.57
C THR A 15 -12.26 4.10 13.38
N TYR A 16 -12.33 3.52 12.18
CA TYR A 16 -13.31 2.46 11.88
C TYR A 16 -12.99 1.16 12.62
N ALA A 17 -11.72 0.74 12.67
CA ALA A 17 -11.30 -0.44 13.40
C ALA A 17 -11.52 -0.29 14.91
N GLN A 18 -11.19 0.87 15.47
CA GLN A 18 -11.43 1.18 16.87
C GLN A 18 -12.91 1.04 17.24
N SER A 19 -13.80 1.59 16.43
CA SER A 19 -15.24 1.50 16.64
C SER A 19 -15.77 0.06 16.46
N GLN A 20 -15.26 -0.67 15.48
CA GLN A 20 -15.76 -2.02 15.15
C GLN A 20 -15.30 -3.09 16.14
N PHE A 21 -14.06 -3.00 16.60
CA PHE A 21 -13.47 -3.98 17.51
C PHE A 21 -13.48 -3.54 18.98
N ASN A 22 -14.05 -2.35 19.29
CA ASN A 22 -14.02 -1.73 20.61
C ASN A 22 -12.62 -1.61 21.20
N TRP A 23 -11.64 -1.25 20.34
CA TRP A 23 -10.26 -1.10 20.76
C TRP A 23 -10.03 0.14 21.62
N SER A 24 -9.11 0.03 22.56
CA SER A 24 -8.55 1.19 23.25
C SER A 24 -7.76 2.07 22.28
N GLU A 25 -7.53 3.34 22.64
CA GLU A 25 -6.72 4.26 21.83
C GLU A 25 -5.31 3.71 21.58
N THR A 26 -4.75 3.00 22.56
CA THR A 26 -3.44 2.36 22.43
C THR A 26 -3.47 1.25 21.38
N GLN A 27 -4.47 0.37 21.39
CA GLN A 27 -4.61 -0.71 20.41
C GLN A 27 -4.84 -0.16 18.99
N ALA A 28 -5.69 0.85 18.86
CA ALA A 28 -5.93 1.51 17.58
C ALA A 28 -4.66 2.21 17.05
N GLY A 29 -3.87 2.82 17.93
CA GLY A 29 -2.58 3.45 17.60
C GLY A 29 -1.50 2.49 17.14
N PHE A 30 -1.64 1.18 17.38
CA PHE A 30 -0.72 0.19 16.82
C PHE A 30 -0.85 0.07 15.29
N LEU A 31 -2.01 0.33 14.68
CA LEU A 31 -2.17 0.23 13.22
C LEU A 31 -1.17 1.12 12.45
N PRO A 32 -1.15 2.46 12.67
CA PRO A 32 -0.17 3.30 12.01
C PRO A 32 1.26 2.96 12.42
N SER A 33 1.48 2.59 13.68
CA SER A 33 2.80 2.19 14.14
C SER A 33 3.32 0.96 13.40
N MET A 34 2.47 -0.06 13.16
CA MET A 34 2.83 -1.25 12.38
C MET A 34 3.16 -0.91 10.94
N VAL A 35 2.46 0.06 10.33
CA VAL A 35 2.76 0.50 8.96
C VAL A 35 4.10 1.23 8.89
N PHE A 36 4.30 2.25 9.74
CA PHE A 36 5.47 3.12 9.66
C PHE A 36 6.75 2.48 10.22
N LEU A 37 6.65 1.54 11.15
CA LEU A 37 7.78 0.79 11.67
C LEU A 37 8.55 0.08 10.55
N TRP A 38 7.84 -0.48 9.57
CA TRP A 38 8.46 -1.18 8.45
C TRP A 38 9.26 -0.26 7.53
N PHE A 39 8.91 1.02 7.44
CA PHE A 39 9.74 1.99 6.73
C PHE A 39 11.13 2.11 7.38
N PHE A 40 11.17 2.14 8.69
CA PHE A 40 12.42 2.21 9.42
C PHE A 40 13.24 0.91 9.29
N ILE A 41 12.60 -0.24 9.46
CA ILE A 41 13.29 -1.55 9.47
C ILE A 41 13.72 -1.97 8.07
N LEU A 42 12.84 -1.83 7.06
CA LEU A 42 13.05 -2.44 5.74
C LEU A 42 13.66 -1.52 4.68
N SER A 43 13.78 -0.20 4.91
CA SER A 43 14.29 0.72 3.89
C SER A 43 15.69 0.34 3.43
N ILE A 44 16.61 0.07 4.35
CA ILE A 44 17.98 -0.33 4.02
C ILE A 44 18.02 -1.74 3.42
N PRO A 45 17.44 -2.79 4.04
CA PRO A 45 17.40 -4.12 3.46
C PRO A 45 16.75 -4.17 2.07
N ALA A 46 15.68 -3.41 1.85
CA ALA A 46 15.03 -3.32 0.55
C ALA A 46 15.93 -2.68 -0.51
N ALA A 47 16.67 -1.63 -0.16
CA ALA A 47 17.63 -1.01 -1.06
C ALA A 47 18.74 -1.99 -1.45
N MET A 48 19.30 -2.71 -0.48
CA MET A 48 20.31 -3.76 -0.75
C MET A 48 19.75 -4.90 -1.61
N ALA A 49 18.53 -5.33 -1.34
CA ALA A 49 17.86 -6.35 -2.15
C ALA A 49 17.61 -5.86 -3.58
N MET A 50 17.29 -4.58 -3.76
CA MET A 50 17.10 -3.96 -5.08
C MET A 50 18.37 -4.01 -5.92
N ASP A 51 19.52 -3.75 -5.33
CA ASP A 51 20.82 -3.81 -6.03
C ASP A 51 21.18 -5.25 -6.42
N LYS A 52 20.83 -6.23 -5.58
CA LYS A 52 21.13 -7.64 -5.80
C LYS A 52 20.16 -8.33 -6.78
N TYR A 53 18.87 -8.09 -6.64
CA TYR A 53 17.83 -8.83 -7.38
C TYR A 53 17.22 -8.02 -8.52
N GLY A 54 17.56 -6.75 -8.64
CA GLY A 54 17.06 -5.84 -9.66
C GLY A 54 15.79 -5.12 -9.27
N ARG A 55 15.63 -3.92 -9.81
CA ARG A 55 14.58 -2.95 -9.45
C ARG A 55 13.17 -3.45 -9.78
N LYS A 56 12.98 -4.02 -10.98
CA LYS A 56 11.69 -4.54 -11.44
C LYS A 56 11.21 -5.72 -10.58
N ASN A 57 12.11 -6.64 -10.24
CA ASN A 57 11.78 -7.79 -9.41
C ASN A 57 11.33 -7.34 -8.01
N LEU A 58 12.02 -6.34 -7.45
CA LEU A 58 11.66 -5.84 -6.13
C LEU A 58 10.31 -5.12 -6.14
N VAL A 59 9.99 -4.35 -7.18
CA VAL A 59 8.65 -3.77 -7.37
C VAL A 59 7.59 -4.88 -7.47
N SER A 60 7.87 -5.97 -8.19
CA SER A 60 6.96 -7.11 -8.29
C SER A 60 6.69 -7.76 -6.94
N VAL A 61 7.74 -7.94 -6.12
CA VAL A 61 7.62 -8.46 -4.74
C VAL A 61 6.78 -7.52 -3.87
N GLY A 62 7.04 -6.21 -3.93
CA GLY A 62 6.25 -5.22 -3.21
C GLY A 62 4.76 -5.24 -3.59
N LEU A 63 4.45 -5.35 -4.89
CA LEU A 63 3.07 -5.49 -5.37
C LEU A 63 2.43 -6.80 -4.91
N LEU A 64 3.16 -7.91 -4.94
CA LEU A 64 2.66 -9.21 -4.48
C LEU A 64 2.31 -9.18 -2.99
N ILE A 65 3.20 -8.64 -2.16
CA ILE A 65 2.95 -8.50 -0.71
C ILE A 65 1.73 -7.59 -0.48
N THR A 66 1.62 -6.47 -1.19
CA THR A 66 0.46 -5.58 -1.10
C THR A 66 -0.84 -6.27 -1.55
N LEU A 67 -0.78 -7.10 -2.58
CA LEU A 67 -1.92 -7.89 -3.03
C LEU A 67 -2.38 -8.87 -1.93
N ILE A 68 -1.45 -9.61 -1.35
CA ILE A 68 -1.75 -10.52 -0.23
C ILE A 68 -2.40 -9.74 0.91
N ALA A 69 -1.84 -8.59 1.26
CA ALA A 69 -2.36 -7.71 2.31
C ALA A 69 -3.82 -7.30 2.05
N THR A 70 -4.15 -6.93 0.82
CA THR A 70 -5.52 -6.49 0.48
C THR A 70 -6.52 -7.63 0.33
N VAL A 71 -6.06 -8.86 0.03
CA VAL A 71 -6.91 -10.06 -0.07
C VAL A 71 -7.34 -10.56 1.31
N ILE A 72 -6.50 -10.44 2.32
CA ILE A 72 -6.80 -10.96 3.68
C ILE A 72 -8.15 -10.44 4.21
N PRO A 73 -8.44 -9.13 4.25
CA PRO A 73 -9.72 -8.63 4.76
C PRO A 73 -10.90 -8.96 3.85
N VAL A 74 -10.66 -9.29 2.58
CA VAL A 74 -11.69 -9.76 1.64
C VAL A 74 -12.14 -11.19 1.98
N VAL A 75 -11.21 -12.05 2.40
CA VAL A 75 -11.50 -13.46 2.72
C VAL A 75 -12.07 -13.59 4.13
N SER A 76 -11.48 -12.93 5.09
CA SER A 76 -11.91 -12.96 6.49
C SER A 76 -11.50 -11.68 7.19
N PHE A 77 -12.47 -10.94 7.70
CA PHE A 77 -12.22 -9.71 8.42
C PHE A 77 -12.46 -9.90 9.91
N ASN A 78 -11.40 -9.89 10.67
CA ASN A 78 -11.39 -9.95 12.13
C ASN A 78 -10.22 -9.13 12.67
N GLU A 79 -10.11 -9.01 13.98
CA GLU A 79 -9.08 -8.23 14.65
C GLU A 79 -7.66 -8.61 14.21
N THR A 80 -7.35 -9.89 14.20
CA THR A 80 -6.03 -10.41 13.79
C THR A 80 -5.75 -10.14 12.31
N SER A 81 -6.74 -10.35 11.44
CA SER A 81 -6.58 -10.08 10.00
C SER A 81 -6.37 -8.60 9.72
N CYS A 82 -7.01 -7.71 10.52
CA CYS A 82 -6.80 -6.28 10.42
C CYS A 82 -5.33 -5.92 10.70
N TYR A 83 -4.76 -6.38 11.81
CA TYR A 83 -3.34 -6.14 12.10
C TYR A 83 -2.41 -6.71 11.02
N ILE A 84 -2.62 -7.96 10.59
CA ILE A 84 -1.80 -8.58 9.54
C ILE A 84 -1.88 -7.80 8.23
N THR A 85 -3.06 -7.33 7.86
CA THR A 85 -3.25 -6.49 6.66
C THR A 85 -2.37 -5.23 6.72
N PHE A 86 -2.40 -4.49 7.81
CA PHE A 86 -1.62 -3.25 7.91
C PHE A 86 -0.11 -3.49 8.07
N ILE A 87 0.30 -4.59 8.71
CA ILE A 87 1.70 -5.03 8.71
C ILE A 87 2.19 -5.27 7.29
N LEU A 88 1.46 -6.08 6.51
CA LEU A 88 1.85 -6.42 5.14
C LEU A 88 1.74 -5.22 4.20
N LEU A 89 0.76 -4.34 4.38
CA LEU A 89 0.68 -3.06 3.65
C LEU A 89 1.91 -2.20 3.91
N GLY A 90 2.38 -2.12 5.15
CA GLY A 90 3.59 -1.40 5.52
C GLY A 90 4.83 -1.98 4.85
N ILE A 91 5.00 -3.31 4.88
CA ILE A 91 6.10 -4.03 4.23
C ILE A 91 6.07 -3.79 2.72
N GLY A 92 4.93 -4.06 2.07
CA GLY A 92 4.77 -3.91 0.62
C GLY A 92 5.00 -2.48 0.16
N ASN A 93 4.46 -1.51 0.89
CA ASN A 93 4.62 -0.09 0.57
C ASN A 93 6.06 0.41 0.75
N THR A 94 6.78 -0.05 1.78
CA THR A 94 8.20 0.26 1.95
C THR A 94 9.02 -0.22 0.75
N ILE A 95 8.81 -1.47 0.34
CA ILE A 95 9.49 -2.05 -0.82
C ILE A 95 9.17 -1.26 -2.08
N LEU A 96 7.90 -0.91 -2.32
CA LEU A 96 7.48 -0.12 -3.46
C LEU A 96 8.10 1.28 -3.47
N GLN A 97 8.12 1.96 -2.34
CA GLN A 97 8.69 3.31 -2.24
C GLN A 97 10.19 3.33 -2.50
N VAL A 98 10.91 2.35 -1.97
CA VAL A 98 12.37 2.24 -2.16
C VAL A 98 12.70 1.89 -3.61
N SER A 99 11.90 1.08 -4.30
CA SER A 99 12.26 0.52 -5.61
C SER A 99 11.68 1.27 -6.82
N LEU A 100 10.52 1.93 -6.69
CA LEU A 100 9.83 2.56 -7.81
C LEU A 100 10.55 3.78 -8.37
N ASN A 101 11.05 4.68 -7.52
CA ASN A 101 11.79 5.84 -7.98
C ASN A 101 13.08 5.44 -8.72
N PRO A 102 13.93 4.53 -8.17
CA PRO A 102 15.08 4.02 -8.91
C PRO A 102 14.72 3.25 -10.19
N LEU A 103 13.55 2.57 -10.24
CA LEU A 103 13.09 1.92 -11.47
C LEU A 103 12.84 2.96 -12.57
N LEU A 104 12.22 4.09 -12.24
CA LEU A 104 12.01 5.18 -13.19
C LEU A 104 13.32 5.74 -13.73
N THR A 105 14.37 5.85 -12.92
CA THR A 105 15.67 6.34 -13.39
C THR A 105 16.31 5.44 -14.44
N ASN A 106 15.92 4.16 -14.51
CA ASN A 106 16.40 3.25 -15.55
C ASN A 106 15.63 3.40 -16.87
N ILE A 107 14.40 3.90 -16.82
CA ILE A 107 13.50 3.95 -17.98
C ILE A 107 13.49 5.34 -18.61
N VAL A 108 13.61 6.38 -17.79
CA VAL A 108 13.52 7.78 -18.21
C VAL A 108 14.86 8.48 -17.94
N ASN A 109 15.43 9.04 -18.99
CA ASN A 109 16.72 9.75 -18.91
C ASN A 109 16.53 11.27 -18.95
N GLY A 110 17.47 12.01 -18.31
CA GLY A 110 17.67 13.43 -18.46
C GLY A 110 16.59 14.33 -17.87
N LYS A 111 16.23 15.40 -18.57
CA LYS A 111 15.35 16.48 -18.08
C LYS A 111 13.91 16.04 -17.76
N GLN A 112 13.47 14.92 -18.32
CA GLN A 112 12.09 14.40 -18.11
C GLN A 112 11.93 13.60 -16.83
N LEU A 113 13.01 13.09 -16.22
CA LEU A 113 12.96 12.25 -15.03
C LEU A 113 12.22 12.90 -13.87
N THR A 114 12.54 14.16 -13.58
CA THR A 114 11.87 14.93 -12.51
C THR A 114 10.37 15.02 -12.76
N SER A 115 9.95 15.30 -13.99
CA SER A 115 8.54 15.40 -14.36
C SER A 115 7.81 14.07 -14.16
N PHE A 116 8.43 12.94 -14.53
CA PHE A 116 7.83 11.60 -14.34
C PHE A 116 7.75 11.22 -12.85
N ILE A 117 8.77 11.53 -12.05
CA ILE A 117 8.73 11.30 -10.60
C ILE A 117 7.62 12.15 -9.96
N THR A 118 7.55 13.44 -10.31
CA THR A 118 6.51 14.36 -9.80
C THR A 118 5.12 13.89 -10.22
N GLY A 119 4.94 13.48 -11.48
CA GLY A 119 3.68 12.89 -11.97
C GLY A 119 3.30 11.63 -11.22
N GLY A 120 4.26 10.75 -10.94
CA GLY A 120 4.05 9.55 -10.11
C GLY A 120 3.60 9.89 -8.68
N GLN A 121 4.22 10.88 -8.05
CA GLN A 121 3.82 11.34 -6.71
C GLN A 121 2.43 12.00 -6.73
N PHE A 122 2.09 12.71 -7.80
CA PHE A 122 0.75 13.26 -7.99
C PHE A 122 -0.31 12.14 -8.08
N ILE A 123 -0.03 11.08 -8.83
CA ILE A 123 -0.90 9.89 -8.90
C ILE A 123 -1.04 9.22 -7.52
N LYS A 124 0.05 9.14 -6.74
CA LYS A 124 0.01 8.68 -5.35
C LYS A 124 -0.92 9.56 -4.50
N ALA A 125 -0.79 10.87 -4.61
CA ALA A 125 -1.62 11.82 -3.86
C ALA A 125 -3.12 11.67 -4.19
N ILE A 126 -3.48 11.44 -5.46
CA ILE A 126 -4.87 11.12 -5.86
C ILE A 126 -5.36 9.86 -5.16
N SER A 127 -4.56 8.81 -5.10
CA SER A 127 -4.91 7.57 -4.41
C SER A 127 -5.09 7.78 -2.91
N SER A 128 -4.19 8.52 -2.28
CA SER A 128 -4.25 8.86 -0.85
C SER A 128 -5.50 9.67 -0.50
N PHE A 129 -5.92 10.57 -1.39
CA PHE A 129 -7.16 11.33 -1.25
C PHE A 129 -8.41 10.47 -1.50
N ALA A 130 -8.39 9.63 -2.53
CA ALA A 130 -9.53 8.77 -2.88
C ALA A 130 -9.77 7.66 -1.85
N GLY A 131 -8.72 7.20 -1.17
CA GLY A 131 -8.78 6.13 -0.19
C GLY A 131 -9.80 6.34 0.93
N PRO A 132 -9.68 7.41 1.71
CA PRO A 132 -10.66 7.74 2.76
C PRO A 132 -12.08 7.91 2.24
N LEU A 133 -12.27 8.46 1.04
CA LEU A 133 -13.59 8.62 0.43
C LEU A 133 -14.23 7.26 0.11
N LEU A 134 -13.45 6.30 -0.40
CA LEU A 134 -13.91 4.95 -0.67
C LEU A 134 -14.31 4.23 0.63
N VAL A 135 -13.47 4.29 1.66
CA VAL A 135 -13.76 3.71 2.97
C VAL A 135 -15.04 4.31 3.55
N GLY A 136 -15.18 5.64 3.53
CA GLY A 136 -16.39 6.33 3.99
C GLY A 136 -17.64 5.94 3.20
N TYR A 137 -17.53 5.86 1.87
CA TYR A 137 -18.63 5.45 1.00
C TYR A 137 -19.12 4.02 1.32
N PHE A 138 -18.18 3.06 1.45
CA PHE A 138 -18.54 1.67 1.77
C PHE A 138 -19.12 1.54 3.18
N SER A 139 -18.60 2.28 4.14
CA SER A 139 -19.13 2.32 5.50
C SER A 139 -20.56 2.84 5.52
N LEU A 140 -20.84 3.95 4.85
CA LEU A 140 -22.18 4.57 4.82
C LEU A 140 -23.20 3.73 4.05
N LYS A 141 -22.80 3.15 2.89
CA LYS A 141 -23.72 2.44 2.00
C LYS A 141 -23.98 0.99 2.41
N TYR A 142 -22.94 0.32 2.94
CA TYR A 142 -23.00 -1.11 3.22
C TYR A 142 -22.77 -1.46 4.69
N GLY A 143 -22.55 -0.48 5.55
CA GLY A 143 -22.25 -0.69 6.96
C GLY A 143 -20.92 -1.43 7.23
N SER A 144 -20.07 -1.55 6.22
CA SER A 144 -18.85 -2.41 6.24
C SER A 144 -17.74 -1.73 5.47
N TRP A 145 -16.85 -1.04 6.16
CA TRP A 145 -15.75 -0.29 5.55
C TRP A 145 -14.70 -1.21 4.91
N GLU A 146 -14.54 -2.41 5.43
CA GLU A 146 -13.62 -3.44 4.92
C GLU A 146 -13.94 -3.86 3.49
N LYS A 147 -15.16 -3.66 3.01
CA LYS A 147 -15.53 -3.90 1.60
C LYS A 147 -14.76 -3.02 0.62
N SER A 148 -14.19 -1.91 1.06
CA SER A 148 -13.28 -1.11 0.23
C SER A 148 -12.07 -1.92 -0.26
N PHE A 149 -11.63 -2.92 0.50
CA PHE A 149 -10.51 -3.79 0.11
C PHE A 149 -10.77 -4.60 -1.17
N TYR A 150 -12.03 -4.84 -1.57
CA TYR A 150 -12.32 -5.43 -2.89
C TYR A 150 -11.77 -4.57 -4.04
N ILE A 151 -11.94 -3.25 -3.96
CA ILE A 151 -11.42 -2.33 -4.98
C ILE A 151 -9.89 -2.30 -4.94
N TYR A 152 -9.30 -2.26 -3.77
CA TYR A 152 -7.82 -2.25 -3.63
C TYR A 152 -7.21 -3.54 -4.14
N THR A 153 -7.81 -4.68 -3.86
CA THR A 153 -7.40 -5.99 -4.39
C THR A 153 -7.47 -6.02 -5.90
N LEU A 154 -8.57 -5.53 -6.49
CA LEU A 154 -8.74 -5.48 -7.94
C LEU A 154 -7.66 -4.62 -8.61
N ILE A 155 -7.46 -3.40 -8.11
CA ILE A 155 -6.46 -2.47 -8.67
C ILE A 155 -5.05 -3.04 -8.53
N THR A 156 -4.71 -3.63 -7.39
CA THR A 156 -3.39 -4.23 -7.17
C THR A 156 -3.17 -5.43 -8.09
N SER A 157 -4.19 -6.28 -8.28
CA SER A 157 -4.14 -7.41 -9.20
C SER A 157 -3.87 -6.96 -10.63
N ILE A 158 -4.61 -5.96 -11.11
CA ILE A 158 -4.43 -5.39 -12.45
C ILE A 158 -3.01 -4.83 -12.59
N SER A 159 -2.52 -4.11 -11.59
CA SER A 159 -1.17 -3.52 -11.61
C SER A 159 -0.07 -4.57 -11.62
N LEU A 160 -0.24 -5.67 -10.88
CA LEU A 160 0.71 -6.78 -10.87
C LEU A 160 0.76 -7.48 -12.22
N VAL A 161 -0.40 -7.77 -12.80
CA VAL A 161 -0.53 -8.38 -14.14
C VAL A 161 0.11 -7.46 -15.18
N TRP A 162 -0.20 -6.16 -15.14
CA TRP A 162 0.40 -5.18 -16.06
C TRP A 162 1.92 -5.17 -16.00
N LEU A 163 2.48 -5.15 -14.78
CA LEU A 163 3.94 -5.15 -14.59
C LEU A 163 4.59 -6.44 -15.13
N PHE A 164 3.89 -7.57 -15.05
CA PHE A 164 4.38 -8.85 -15.57
C PHE A 164 4.53 -8.83 -17.09
N PHE A 165 3.58 -8.22 -17.80
CA PHE A 165 3.61 -8.10 -19.25
C PHE A 165 4.50 -6.95 -19.78
N THR A 166 4.92 -6.04 -18.91
CA THR A 166 5.86 -4.97 -19.29
C THR A 166 7.28 -5.53 -19.29
N LYS A 167 8.01 -5.38 -20.40
CA LYS A 167 9.42 -5.79 -20.55
C LYS A 167 10.37 -4.87 -19.80
#